data_535d8bbddb0e6fb525228b7831c62589
#
_entry.id   535d8bbddb0e6fb525228b7831c62589
#
_cell.length_a   1.000
_cell.length_b   1.000
_cell.length_c   1.000
_cell.angle_alpha   90.00
_cell.angle_beta   90.00
_cell.angle_gamma   90.00
#
_symmetry.space_group_name_H-M   'P 1'
#
loop_
_entity.id
_entity.type
_entity.pdbx_description
1 polymer ?
#
loop_
_entity_poly.entity_id
_entity_poly.type
_entity_poly.pdbx_seq_one_letter_code
_entity_poly.pdbx_strand_id
1 'polypeptide(L)'
;MYLVDTDVISEARKGAKANPGVQAFFESATRSHTPLYLSAVTIGELRQGAEVLRHRGDTPQFRQLEHWLNRLTHDYANAILAFDADAAQVWGRLRVPNPENLLDKQIAATALMHDLVVVTRNIAHYAPTGVRVMNPFS
;
A
#
# COMPACT_ATOMS: atom_id res chain seq x y z
N MET A 1 -4.13 8.70 11.21
CA MET A 1 -4.54 7.52 10.44
C MET A 1 -3.78 7.46 9.13
N TYR A 2 -3.39 6.27 8.73
CA TYR A 2 -2.46 6.07 7.62
C TYR A 2 -3.02 5.10 6.60
N LEU A 3 -2.72 5.36 5.33
CA LEU A 3 -2.88 4.41 4.23
C LEU A 3 -1.48 3.92 3.85
N VAL A 4 -1.22 2.63 4.10
CA VAL A 4 0.11 2.05 3.91
C VAL A 4 0.27 1.62 2.45
N ASP A 5 1.25 2.19 1.76
CA ASP A 5 1.52 1.87 0.36
C ASP A 5 2.12 0.47 0.19
N THR A 6 2.01 -0.05 -1.00
CA THR A 6 2.44 -1.41 -1.36
C THR A 6 3.91 -1.66 -1.02
N ASP A 7 4.80 -0.70 -1.29
CA ASP A 7 6.23 -0.86 -1.01
C ASP A 7 6.53 -1.01 0.48
N VAL A 8 5.78 -0.33 1.33
CA VAL A 8 5.96 -0.38 2.79
C VAL A 8 5.44 -1.69 3.36
N ILE A 9 4.23 -2.13 2.94
CA ILE A 9 3.68 -3.39 3.43
C ILE A 9 4.50 -4.59 2.92
N SER A 10 5.03 -4.50 1.70
CA SER A 10 5.94 -5.52 1.16
C SER A 10 7.23 -5.60 1.97
N GLU A 11 7.79 -4.46 2.37
CA GLU A 11 8.98 -4.43 3.21
C GLU A 11 8.70 -5.08 4.56
N ALA A 12 7.55 -4.78 5.17
CA ALA A 12 7.15 -5.36 6.46
C ALA A 12 7.08 -6.88 6.44
N ARG A 13 6.83 -7.50 5.27
CA ARG A 13 6.81 -8.96 5.11
C ARG A 13 8.13 -9.61 5.52
N LYS A 14 9.25 -8.89 5.42
CA LYS A 14 10.57 -9.42 5.77
C LYS A 14 10.76 -9.66 7.27
N GLY A 15 9.81 -9.21 8.10
CA GLY A 15 9.86 -9.39 9.55
C GLY A 15 11.09 -8.75 10.17
N ALA A 16 11.89 -9.54 10.89
CA ALA A 16 13.10 -9.04 11.56
C ALA A 16 14.16 -8.51 10.59
N LYS A 17 14.09 -8.87 9.31
CA LYS A 17 15.00 -8.40 8.27
C LYS A 17 14.51 -7.16 7.56
N ALA A 18 13.34 -6.64 7.92
CA ALA A 18 12.79 -5.44 7.32
C ALA A 18 13.61 -4.20 7.71
N ASN A 19 13.50 -3.15 6.91
CA ASN A 19 14.13 -1.88 7.20
C ASN A 19 13.77 -1.41 8.63
N PRO A 20 14.75 -0.98 9.45
CA PRO A 20 14.48 -0.61 10.84
C PRO A 20 13.45 0.50 11.01
N GLY A 21 13.43 1.48 10.11
CA GLY A 21 12.44 2.57 10.16
C GLY A 21 11.02 2.06 9.89
N VAL A 22 10.87 1.11 8.96
CA VAL A 22 9.58 0.48 8.69
C VAL A 22 9.10 -0.32 9.89
N GLN A 23 10.00 -1.10 10.53
CA GLN A 23 9.66 -1.82 11.76
C GLN A 23 9.20 -0.86 12.85
N ALA A 24 9.95 0.23 13.06
CA ALA A 24 9.61 1.23 14.07
C ALA A 24 8.26 1.89 13.81
N PHE A 25 7.92 2.12 12.54
CA PHE A 25 6.62 2.68 12.16
C PHE A 25 5.47 1.75 12.62
N PHE A 26 5.55 0.46 12.29
CA PHE A 26 4.49 -0.48 12.66
C PHE A 26 4.40 -0.68 14.18
N GLU A 27 5.53 -0.75 14.87
CA GLU A 27 5.55 -0.85 16.33
C GLU A 27 4.91 0.36 16.98
N SER A 28 5.23 1.56 16.51
CA SER A 28 4.67 2.81 17.01
C SER A 28 3.16 2.86 16.80
N ALA A 29 2.70 2.49 15.61
CA ALA A 29 1.27 2.47 15.29
C ALA A 29 0.52 1.48 16.21
N THR A 30 1.10 0.32 16.47
CA THR A 30 0.52 -0.68 17.38
C THR A 30 0.43 -0.13 18.81
N ARG A 31 1.50 0.48 19.32
CA ARG A 31 1.51 1.03 20.67
C ARG A 31 0.50 2.15 20.87
N SER A 32 0.36 3.02 19.86
CA SER A 32 -0.56 4.17 19.94
C SER A 32 -1.97 3.85 19.47
N HIS A 33 -2.24 2.60 19.11
CA HIS A 33 -3.53 2.17 18.53
C HIS A 33 -3.95 3.03 17.33
N THR A 34 -2.99 3.49 16.54
CA THR A 34 -3.26 4.28 15.35
C THR A 34 -3.78 3.38 14.24
N PRO A 35 -4.97 3.66 13.68
CA PRO A 35 -5.51 2.84 12.59
C PRO A 35 -4.63 2.87 11.34
N LEU A 36 -4.37 1.70 10.78
CA LEU A 36 -3.68 1.51 9.52
C LEU A 36 -4.65 0.91 8.50
N TYR A 37 -4.66 1.44 7.30
CA TYR A 37 -5.52 1.00 6.21
C TYR A 37 -4.68 0.59 5.01
N LEU A 38 -5.22 -0.30 4.19
CA LEU A 38 -4.67 -0.69 2.89
C LEU A 38 -5.66 -0.34 1.79
N SER A 39 -5.15 -0.04 0.61
CA SER A 39 -5.99 0.10 -0.59
C SER A 39 -6.26 -1.26 -1.19
N ALA A 40 -7.47 -1.44 -1.75
CA ALA A 40 -7.75 -2.61 -2.59
C ALA A 40 -6.77 -2.71 -3.77
N VAL A 41 -6.28 -1.60 -4.27
CA VAL A 41 -5.25 -1.54 -5.33
C VAL A 41 -3.96 -2.22 -4.85
N THR A 42 -3.56 -1.99 -3.61
CA THR A 42 -2.39 -2.65 -3.01
C THR A 42 -2.55 -4.16 -3.00
N ILE A 43 -3.74 -4.66 -2.66
CA ILE A 43 -4.02 -6.10 -2.70
C ILE A 43 -3.82 -6.64 -4.12
N GLY A 44 -4.29 -5.91 -5.13
CA GLY A 44 -4.10 -6.27 -6.54
C GLY A 44 -2.62 -6.30 -6.94
N GLU A 45 -1.83 -5.31 -6.53
CA GLU A 45 -0.40 -5.27 -6.80
C GLU A 45 0.34 -6.45 -6.17
N LEU A 46 -0.01 -6.80 -4.93
CA LEU A 46 0.59 -7.93 -4.22
C LEU A 46 0.22 -9.25 -4.89
N ARG A 47 -1.02 -9.40 -5.34
CA ARG A 47 -1.46 -10.59 -6.10
C ARG A 47 -0.68 -10.70 -7.40
N GLN A 48 -0.50 -9.60 -8.12
CA GLN A 48 0.30 -9.58 -9.35
C GLN A 48 1.71 -10.07 -9.08
N GLY A 49 2.34 -9.63 -7.99
CA GLY A 49 3.67 -10.08 -7.59
C GLY A 49 3.72 -11.59 -7.38
N ALA A 50 2.71 -12.16 -6.74
CA ALA A 50 2.60 -13.61 -6.54
C ALA A 50 2.47 -14.35 -7.88
N GLU A 51 1.61 -13.83 -8.78
CA GLU A 51 1.38 -14.47 -10.07
C GLU A 51 2.61 -14.42 -10.99
N VAL A 52 3.45 -13.40 -10.87
CA VAL A 52 4.74 -13.35 -11.57
C VAL A 52 5.63 -14.52 -11.14
N LEU A 53 5.71 -14.81 -9.84
CA LEU A 53 6.50 -15.94 -9.33
C LEU A 53 5.94 -17.28 -9.83
N ARG A 54 4.62 -17.42 -9.82
CA ARG A 54 3.93 -18.62 -10.30
C ARG A 54 4.22 -18.86 -11.78
N HIS A 55 4.09 -17.82 -12.60
CA HIS A 55 4.34 -17.89 -14.03
C HIS A 55 5.80 -18.27 -14.35
N ARG A 56 6.73 -17.79 -13.51
CA ARG A 56 8.17 -18.07 -13.62
C ARG A 56 8.53 -19.48 -13.19
N GLY A 57 7.58 -20.21 -12.58
CA GLY A 57 7.82 -21.57 -12.07
C GLY A 57 8.44 -21.62 -10.69
N ASP A 58 8.57 -20.48 -10.01
CA ASP A 58 9.11 -20.44 -8.64
C ASP A 58 8.02 -20.80 -7.62
N THR A 59 7.65 -22.06 -7.60
CA THR A 59 6.54 -22.54 -6.76
C THR A 59 6.76 -22.32 -5.27
N PRO A 60 7.96 -22.54 -4.69
CA PRO A 60 8.17 -22.30 -3.26
C PRO A 60 7.95 -20.84 -2.87
N GLN A 61 8.49 -19.88 -3.60
CA GLN A 61 8.30 -18.46 -3.30
C GLN A 61 6.85 -18.01 -3.55
N PHE A 62 6.23 -18.52 -4.61
CA PHE A 62 4.83 -18.25 -4.88
C PHE A 62 3.96 -18.67 -3.67
N ARG A 63 4.14 -19.87 -3.16
CA ARG A 63 3.35 -20.38 -2.03
C ARG A 63 3.55 -19.55 -0.76
N GLN A 64 4.80 -19.14 -0.49
CA GLN A 64 5.09 -18.28 0.66
C GLN A 64 4.40 -16.93 0.54
N LEU A 65 4.48 -16.31 -0.63
CA LEU A 65 3.87 -15.00 -0.86
C LEU A 65 2.35 -15.09 -0.84
N GLU A 66 1.76 -16.13 -1.45
CA GLU A 66 0.32 -16.33 -1.43
C GLU A 66 -0.19 -16.56 0.00
N HIS A 67 0.51 -17.37 0.78
CA HIS A 67 0.14 -17.60 2.18
C HIS A 67 0.16 -16.29 2.98
N TRP A 68 1.21 -15.50 2.81
CA TRP A 68 1.33 -14.20 3.48
C TRP A 68 0.22 -13.25 3.03
N LEU A 69 -0.09 -13.20 1.73
CA LEU A 69 -1.15 -12.35 1.19
C LEU A 69 -2.51 -12.74 1.76
N ASN A 70 -2.81 -14.03 1.87
CA ASN A 70 -4.05 -14.51 2.45
C ASN A 70 -4.17 -14.11 3.93
N ARG A 71 -3.08 -14.19 4.68
CA ARG A 71 -3.05 -13.72 6.07
C ARG A 71 -3.25 -12.22 6.15
N LEU A 72 -2.61 -11.46 5.28
CA LEU A 72 -2.73 -10.00 5.24
C LEU A 72 -4.19 -9.58 4.98
N THR A 73 -4.85 -10.19 4.00
CA THR A 73 -6.25 -9.88 3.69
C THR A 73 -7.17 -10.25 4.84
N HIS A 74 -6.86 -11.31 5.57
CA HIS A 74 -7.61 -11.69 6.77
C HIS A 74 -7.40 -10.68 7.90
N ASP A 75 -6.15 -10.33 8.17
CA ASP A 75 -5.79 -9.44 9.28
C ASP A 75 -6.32 -8.02 9.06
N TYR A 76 -6.36 -7.56 7.81
CA TYR A 76 -6.84 -6.22 7.44
C TYR A 76 -8.26 -6.22 6.89
N ALA A 77 -9.04 -7.29 7.11
CA ALA A 77 -10.35 -7.46 6.46
C ALA A 77 -11.27 -6.25 6.60
N ASN A 78 -11.25 -5.57 7.75
CA ASN A 78 -12.07 -4.38 8.02
C ASN A 78 -11.34 -3.06 7.73
N ALA A 79 -10.13 -3.12 7.18
CA ALA A 79 -9.29 -1.96 6.95
C ALA A 79 -8.77 -1.89 5.50
N ILE A 80 -9.37 -2.64 4.58
CA ILE A 80 -9.06 -2.56 3.15
C ILE A 80 -10.11 -1.63 2.53
N LEU A 81 -9.64 -0.50 1.99
CA LEU A 81 -10.49 0.52 1.40
C LEU A 81 -10.69 0.27 -0.09
N ALA A 82 -11.95 0.27 -0.52
CA ALA A 82 -12.29 0.05 -1.92
C ALA A 82 -11.89 1.24 -2.80
N PHE A 83 -11.55 0.94 -4.05
CA PHE A 83 -11.44 1.95 -5.10
C PHE A 83 -12.77 1.99 -5.82
N ASP A 84 -13.69 2.82 -5.30
CA ASP A 84 -15.06 2.91 -5.78
C ASP A 84 -15.26 4.04 -6.82
N ALA A 85 -16.51 4.30 -7.20
CA ALA A 85 -16.82 5.31 -8.21
C ALA A 85 -16.39 6.71 -7.77
N ASP A 86 -16.54 7.05 -6.48
CA ASP A 86 -16.13 8.36 -5.98
C ASP A 86 -14.62 8.50 -6.01
N ALA A 87 -13.89 7.48 -5.60
CA ALA A 87 -12.43 7.46 -5.69
C ALA A 87 -11.96 7.56 -7.15
N ALA A 88 -12.65 6.91 -8.08
CA ALA A 88 -12.34 6.98 -9.50
C ALA A 88 -12.49 8.40 -10.06
N GLN A 89 -13.50 9.16 -9.59
CA GLN A 89 -13.67 10.56 -9.99
C GLN A 89 -12.49 11.42 -9.53
N VAL A 90 -12.05 11.26 -8.30
CA VAL A 90 -10.86 11.95 -7.77
C VAL A 90 -9.62 11.55 -8.56
N TRP A 91 -9.42 10.27 -8.79
CA TRP A 91 -8.29 9.74 -9.57
C TRP A 91 -8.21 10.33 -10.97
N GLY A 92 -9.35 10.40 -11.67
CA GLY A 92 -9.41 11.00 -13.02
C GLY A 92 -8.90 12.43 -13.02
N ARG A 93 -9.29 13.22 -12.03
CA ARG A 93 -8.82 14.61 -11.89
C ARG A 93 -7.33 14.69 -11.60
N LEU A 94 -6.79 13.78 -10.79
CA LEU A 94 -5.36 13.76 -10.46
C LEU A 94 -4.46 13.43 -11.66
N ARG A 95 -5.02 12.81 -12.70
CA ARG A 95 -4.25 12.42 -13.89
C ARG A 95 -4.05 13.54 -14.90
N VAL A 96 -4.66 14.69 -14.68
CA VAL A 96 -4.55 15.82 -15.60
C VAL A 96 -3.85 16.97 -14.90
N PRO A 97 -2.74 17.49 -15.47
CA PRO A 97 -2.11 17.15 -16.73
C PRO A 97 -1.11 15.98 -16.68
N ASN A 98 -0.86 15.42 -15.51
CA ASN A 98 0.20 14.42 -15.29
C ASN A 98 -0.40 13.01 -15.19
N PRO A 99 -0.41 12.19 -16.30
CA PRO A 99 -1.07 10.89 -16.30
C PRO A 99 -0.21 9.74 -15.76
N GLU A 100 1.06 9.97 -15.48
CA GLU A 100 1.99 8.94 -14.99
C GLU A 100 1.65 8.48 -13.57
N ASN A 101 2.28 7.37 -13.15
CA ASN A 101 2.10 6.76 -11.83
C ASN A 101 0.63 6.40 -11.55
N LEU A 102 0.06 5.66 -12.49
CA LEU A 102 -1.36 5.33 -12.55
C LEU A 102 -1.88 4.71 -11.25
N LEU A 103 -1.20 3.69 -10.72
CA LEU A 103 -1.64 2.98 -9.52
C LEU A 103 -1.42 3.82 -8.27
N ASP A 104 -0.30 4.55 -8.17
CA ASP A 104 -0.03 5.43 -7.03
C ASP A 104 -1.11 6.52 -6.93
N LYS A 105 -1.58 7.04 -8.07
CA LYS A 105 -2.67 8.03 -8.08
C LYS A 105 -4.01 7.44 -7.66
N GLN A 106 -4.25 6.14 -7.93
CA GLN A 106 -5.43 5.47 -7.39
C GLN A 106 -5.38 5.38 -5.87
N ILE A 107 -4.21 5.06 -5.32
CA ILE A 107 -3.99 5.02 -3.87
C ILE A 107 -4.14 6.43 -3.29
N ALA A 108 -3.56 7.44 -3.94
CA ALA A 108 -3.67 8.83 -3.51
C ALA A 108 -5.12 9.30 -3.47
N ALA A 109 -5.93 8.93 -4.47
CA ALA A 109 -7.35 9.28 -4.52
C ALA A 109 -8.11 8.75 -3.31
N THR A 110 -7.87 7.48 -2.96
CA THR A 110 -8.48 6.87 -1.78
C THR A 110 -8.05 7.59 -0.50
N ALA A 111 -6.76 7.92 -0.37
CA ALA A 111 -6.25 8.63 0.80
C ALA A 111 -6.86 10.02 0.93
N LEU A 112 -7.00 10.76 -0.17
CA LEU A 112 -7.62 12.08 -0.17
C LEU A 112 -9.09 12.03 0.27
N MET A 113 -9.83 11.03 -0.19
CA MET A 113 -11.23 10.87 0.18
C MET A 113 -11.44 10.58 1.66
N HIS A 114 -10.49 9.87 2.28
CA HIS A 114 -10.59 9.47 3.68
C HIS A 114 -9.70 10.31 4.61
N ASP A 115 -9.08 11.37 4.08
CA ASP A 115 -8.17 12.24 4.83
C ASP A 115 -7.06 11.47 5.54
N LEU A 116 -6.42 10.57 4.80
CA LEU A 116 -5.34 9.72 5.31
C LEU A 116 -3.97 10.21 4.84
N VAL A 117 -2.94 9.97 5.64
CA VAL A 117 -1.55 10.14 5.25
C VAL A 117 -1.08 8.88 4.54
N VAL A 118 -0.51 9.00 3.34
CA VAL A 118 0.07 7.87 2.62
C VAL A 118 1.47 7.59 3.17
N VAL A 119 1.69 6.37 3.63
CA VAL A 119 2.98 5.90 4.13
C VAL A 119 3.68 5.19 2.97
N THR A 120 4.74 5.80 2.44
CA THR A 120 5.36 5.37 1.19
C THR A 120 6.82 5.75 1.14
N ARG A 121 7.61 4.97 0.39
CA ARG A 121 8.97 5.34 0.01
C ARG A 121 8.98 6.28 -1.20
N ASN A 122 7.94 6.20 -2.05
CA ASN A 122 7.88 6.89 -3.34
C ASN A 122 7.26 8.28 -3.22
N ILE A 123 7.81 9.13 -2.37
CA ILE A 123 7.28 10.48 -2.10
C ILE A 123 7.09 11.29 -3.38
N ALA A 124 8.03 11.20 -4.32
CA ALA A 124 7.98 11.96 -5.57
C ALA A 124 6.77 11.59 -6.43
N HIS A 125 6.33 10.33 -6.40
CA HIS A 125 5.15 9.87 -7.16
C HIS A 125 3.86 10.49 -6.64
N TYR A 126 3.81 10.79 -5.34
CA TYR A 126 2.62 11.35 -4.69
C TYR A 126 2.60 12.87 -4.63
N ALA A 127 3.76 13.52 -4.80
CA ALA A 127 3.88 14.98 -4.66
C ALA A 127 2.86 15.75 -5.52
N PRO A 128 2.64 15.38 -6.80
CA PRO A 128 1.68 16.11 -7.64
C PRO A 128 0.22 16.00 -7.20
N THR A 129 -0.10 15.06 -6.32
CA THR A 129 -1.49 14.77 -5.92
C THR A 129 -1.98 15.65 -4.77
N GLY A 130 -1.06 16.29 -4.04
CA GLY A 130 -1.40 17.09 -2.86
C GLY A 130 -1.72 16.26 -1.61
N VAL A 131 -1.66 14.93 -1.68
CA VAL A 131 -1.89 14.08 -0.51
C VAL A 131 -0.70 14.21 0.46
N ARG A 132 -1.00 14.14 1.75
CA ARG A 132 0.06 14.10 2.77
C ARG A 132 0.78 12.75 2.72
N VAL A 133 2.09 12.79 2.81
CA VAL A 133 2.94 11.59 2.73
C VAL A 133 3.91 11.51 3.89
N MET A 134 4.32 10.29 4.21
CA MET A 134 5.35 10.01 5.21
C MET A 134 6.21 8.84 4.69
N ASN A 135 7.52 9.01 4.70
CA ASN A 135 8.46 7.93 4.35
C ASN A 135 9.00 7.30 5.64
N PRO A 136 8.65 6.04 5.96
CA PRO A 136 9.10 5.38 7.18
C PRO A 136 10.50 4.79 7.06
N PHE A 137 11.04 4.65 5.84
CA PHE A 137 12.36 4.04 5.65
C PHE A 137 13.46 4.87 6.29
N SER A 138 14.38 4.21 6.92
CA SER A 138 15.57 4.83 7.50
C SER A 138 16.84 4.53 6.70
#